data_a2a8ec595d8ae707f72ace3767e43d93
#
_entry.id   a2a8ec595d8ae707f72ace3767e43d93
#
_cell.length_a   1.000
_cell.length_b   1.000
_cell.length_c   1.000
_cell.angle_alpha   90.00
_cell.angle_beta   90.00
_cell.angle_gamma   90.00
#
_symmetry.space_group_name_H-M   'P 1'
#
loop_
_entity.id
_entity.type
_entity.pdbx_description
1 polymer ?
#
loop_
_entity_poly.entity_id
_entity_poly.type
_entity_poly.pdbx_seq_one_letter_code
_entity_poly.pdbx_strand_id
1 'polypeptide(L)'
;MQPLTFAHETERRLRVAFLGTSGHAFRNFLPNLPYLPIELVALWDTDAGRAAAFTRQFGAARPYTDLDQLFAEAVPEAVMIGVEGFDGDEPRNVALMARALEAGCHAWTDKPLAASVASVRRLIALRDRAGKVAGVGIKTMFYPAHGKMREIITDPAFGPPVSFTTRYPLHIPAKAGLSGSDPAARSCLGHLWHPFGTALLLLGPLATLSVESGPSGGGGVALARFRAGTVGTFHFSAGQSAMSPLERTEVVGEGANVVVENAMRLTYYRKASIGPYGRMASYLVDEQTAPLLWEPEMSLGQLYNSNNFIQGYAPSMRAFAEAALGGSPLRRGTLEDAVEILKVYEVLSQGMRGLVTIPEHD
;
A
#
# COMPACT_ATOMS: atom_id res chain seq x y z
N MET A 1 -1.22 -28.48 -27.49
CA MET A 1 -0.95 -27.07 -27.28
C MET A 1 -0.79 -26.89 -25.79
N GLN A 2 0.40 -26.61 -25.28
CA GLN A 2 0.56 -26.30 -23.86
C GLN A 2 -0.18 -24.97 -23.57
N PRO A 3 -0.94 -24.86 -22.48
CA PRO A 3 -1.59 -23.61 -22.14
C PRO A 3 -0.51 -22.53 -21.92
N LEU A 4 -0.72 -21.37 -22.52
CA LEU A 4 0.09 -20.19 -22.21
C LEU A 4 -0.11 -19.85 -20.74
N THR A 5 0.91 -20.10 -19.94
CA THR A 5 0.90 -19.80 -18.51
C THR A 5 1.65 -18.50 -18.30
N PHE A 6 0.92 -17.41 -18.01
CA PHE A 6 1.52 -16.14 -17.66
C PHE A 6 2.26 -16.26 -16.31
N ALA A 7 3.47 -15.72 -16.21
CA ALA A 7 4.28 -15.59 -15.01
C ALA A 7 4.63 -16.92 -14.29
N HIS A 8 4.84 -18.01 -15.01
CA HIS A 8 5.17 -19.30 -14.40
C HIS A 8 6.59 -19.77 -14.70
N GLU A 9 7.52 -18.86 -14.56
CA GLU A 9 8.96 -19.17 -14.58
C GLU A 9 9.46 -19.82 -13.28
N THR A 10 8.55 -20.00 -12.28
CA THR A 10 8.88 -20.67 -11.03
C THR A 10 8.49 -22.14 -11.09
N GLU A 11 9.46 -23.04 -10.82
CA GLU A 11 9.24 -24.48 -10.76
C GLU A 11 8.23 -24.89 -9.67
N ARG A 12 8.06 -24.06 -8.62
CA ARG A 12 7.17 -24.26 -7.49
C ARG A 12 6.15 -23.14 -7.39
N ARG A 13 4.88 -23.49 -7.14
CA ARG A 13 3.79 -22.58 -6.82
C ARG A 13 3.43 -22.64 -5.34
N LEU A 14 3.17 -21.49 -4.75
CA LEU A 14 2.69 -21.38 -3.39
C LEU A 14 1.23 -21.84 -3.32
N ARG A 15 0.90 -22.78 -2.46
CA ARG A 15 -0.48 -23.26 -2.23
C ARG A 15 -1.23 -22.23 -1.37
N VAL A 16 -2.18 -21.52 -1.97
CA VAL A 16 -2.88 -20.38 -1.35
C VAL A 16 -4.34 -20.69 -1.12
N ALA A 17 -4.83 -20.44 0.10
CA ALA A 17 -6.24 -20.25 0.36
C ALA A 17 -6.59 -18.76 0.28
N PHE A 18 -7.68 -18.42 -0.41
CA PHE A 18 -8.19 -17.05 -0.46
C PHE A 18 -9.43 -16.91 0.43
N LEU A 19 -9.39 -15.95 1.37
CA LEU A 19 -10.47 -15.70 2.32
C LEU A 19 -11.25 -14.44 1.94
N GLY A 20 -12.53 -14.59 1.66
CA GLY A 20 -13.47 -13.51 1.38
C GLY A 20 -13.83 -13.34 -0.09
N THR A 21 -15.08 -12.96 -0.32
CA THR A 21 -15.67 -12.71 -1.64
C THR A 21 -16.23 -11.31 -1.75
N SER A 22 -15.53 -10.34 -1.16
CA SER A 22 -15.93 -8.93 -1.20
C SER A 22 -15.87 -8.36 -2.63
N GLY A 23 -16.64 -7.29 -2.88
CA GLY A 23 -16.57 -6.60 -4.15
C GLY A 23 -15.19 -6.02 -4.45
N HIS A 24 -14.42 -5.70 -3.41
CA HIS A 24 -13.03 -5.25 -3.55
C HIS A 24 -12.12 -6.40 -3.97
N ALA A 25 -12.27 -7.58 -3.34
CA ALA A 25 -11.53 -8.78 -3.72
C ALA A 25 -11.82 -9.20 -5.17
N PHE A 26 -13.09 -9.15 -5.58
CA PHE A 26 -13.52 -9.46 -6.94
C PHE A 26 -12.85 -8.58 -8.00
N ARG A 27 -12.76 -7.27 -7.74
CA ARG A 27 -12.21 -6.32 -8.72
C ARG A 27 -10.69 -6.22 -8.71
N ASN A 28 -10.05 -6.36 -7.53
CA ASN A 28 -8.67 -5.93 -7.35
C ASN A 28 -7.69 -7.03 -6.93
N PHE A 29 -8.15 -8.18 -6.43
CA PHE A 29 -7.25 -9.25 -5.99
C PHE A 29 -7.37 -10.50 -6.84
N LEU A 30 -8.55 -11.09 -6.88
CA LEU A 30 -8.78 -12.36 -7.59
C LEU A 30 -8.39 -12.33 -9.08
N PRO A 31 -8.60 -11.23 -9.83
CA PRO A 31 -8.13 -11.15 -11.21
C PRO A 31 -6.61 -11.17 -11.39
N ASN A 32 -5.85 -10.93 -10.31
CA ASN A 32 -4.39 -10.97 -10.36
C ASN A 32 -3.81 -12.36 -10.13
N LEU A 33 -4.57 -13.30 -9.56
CA LEU A 33 -4.05 -14.62 -9.20
C LEU A 33 -3.37 -15.36 -10.35
N PRO A 34 -3.85 -15.29 -11.61
CA PRO A 34 -3.17 -15.92 -12.76
C PRO A 34 -1.77 -15.39 -13.05
N TYR A 35 -1.45 -14.19 -12.54
CA TYR A 35 -0.13 -13.55 -12.74
C TYR A 35 0.83 -13.78 -11.58
N LEU A 36 0.43 -14.57 -10.58
CA LEU A 36 1.20 -14.86 -9.37
C LEU A 36 1.74 -16.30 -9.41
N PRO A 37 2.88 -16.57 -8.76
CA PRO A 37 3.42 -17.92 -8.62
C PRO A 37 2.65 -18.73 -7.57
N ILE A 38 1.33 -18.85 -7.72
CA ILE A 38 0.45 -19.50 -6.76
C ILE A 38 -0.42 -20.59 -7.38
N GLU A 39 -0.87 -21.51 -6.54
CA GLU A 39 -1.95 -22.45 -6.79
C GLU A 39 -3.10 -22.11 -5.83
N LEU A 40 -4.29 -21.79 -6.35
CA LEU A 40 -5.45 -21.47 -5.53
C LEU A 40 -6.13 -22.79 -5.08
N VAL A 41 -5.78 -23.26 -3.87
CA VAL A 41 -6.26 -24.56 -3.36
C VAL A 41 -7.60 -24.49 -2.65
N ALA A 42 -7.97 -23.34 -2.12
CA ALA A 42 -9.23 -23.14 -1.40
C ALA A 42 -9.74 -21.71 -1.54
N LEU A 43 -11.05 -21.56 -1.44
CA LEU A 43 -11.71 -20.27 -1.30
C LEU A 43 -12.72 -20.35 -0.15
N TRP A 44 -12.69 -19.39 0.74
CA TRP A 44 -13.56 -19.33 1.91
C TRP A 44 -14.43 -18.07 1.92
N ASP A 45 -15.68 -18.22 2.27
CA ASP A 45 -16.58 -17.14 2.68
C ASP A 45 -17.61 -17.71 3.66
N THR A 46 -18.17 -16.89 4.52
CA THR A 46 -19.27 -17.28 5.42
C THR A 46 -20.56 -17.67 4.68
N ASP A 47 -20.74 -17.17 3.45
CA ASP A 47 -21.83 -17.50 2.55
C ASP A 47 -21.41 -18.63 1.59
N ALA A 48 -22.03 -19.80 1.75
CA ALA A 48 -21.72 -20.97 0.93
C ALA A 48 -21.98 -20.77 -0.58
N GLY A 49 -23.01 -19.99 -0.92
CA GLY A 49 -23.35 -19.68 -2.32
C GLY A 49 -22.27 -18.83 -2.97
N ARG A 50 -21.80 -17.79 -2.28
CA ARG A 50 -20.70 -16.93 -2.74
C ARG A 50 -19.39 -17.70 -2.80
N ALA A 51 -19.05 -18.47 -1.78
CA ALA A 51 -17.86 -19.32 -1.79
C ALA A 51 -17.85 -20.26 -3.01
N ALA A 52 -18.95 -20.95 -3.29
CA ALA A 52 -19.07 -21.84 -4.44
C ALA A 52 -19.01 -21.11 -5.78
N ALA A 53 -19.64 -19.92 -5.91
CA ALA A 53 -19.65 -19.13 -7.13
C ALA A 53 -18.24 -18.63 -7.47
N PHE A 54 -17.52 -18.07 -6.51
CA PHE A 54 -16.16 -17.56 -6.69
C PHE A 54 -15.15 -18.70 -6.94
N THR A 55 -15.32 -19.85 -6.27
CA THR A 55 -14.53 -21.06 -6.53
C THR A 55 -14.60 -21.44 -8.01
N ARG A 56 -15.80 -21.51 -8.58
CA ARG A 56 -15.96 -21.84 -10.02
C ARG A 56 -15.38 -20.76 -10.92
N GLN A 57 -15.56 -19.49 -10.56
CA GLN A 57 -15.13 -18.35 -11.40
C GLN A 57 -13.61 -18.18 -11.43
N PHE A 58 -12.94 -18.37 -10.32
CA PHE A 58 -11.50 -18.13 -10.17
C PHE A 58 -10.64 -19.40 -10.12
N GLY A 59 -11.27 -20.57 -10.27
CA GLY A 59 -10.55 -21.83 -10.41
C GLY A 59 -9.94 -22.35 -9.12
N ALA A 60 -10.51 -22.02 -7.94
CA ALA A 60 -10.09 -22.66 -6.70
C ALA A 60 -10.45 -24.14 -6.71
N ALA A 61 -9.65 -24.97 -6.02
CA ALA A 61 -9.91 -26.40 -5.99
C ALA A 61 -11.21 -26.73 -5.22
N ARG A 62 -11.49 -26.00 -4.12
CA ARG A 62 -12.65 -26.28 -3.27
C ARG A 62 -13.15 -25.04 -2.51
N PRO A 63 -14.50 -24.85 -2.36
CA PRO A 63 -15.11 -23.86 -1.48
C PRO A 63 -15.18 -24.36 -0.03
N TYR A 64 -15.08 -23.41 0.93
CA TYR A 64 -15.24 -23.65 2.36
C TYR A 64 -16.07 -22.55 3.02
N THR A 65 -16.79 -22.89 4.08
CA THR A 65 -17.47 -21.94 4.98
C THR A 65 -16.95 -22.03 6.42
N ASP A 66 -16.18 -23.04 6.73
CA ASP A 66 -15.51 -23.25 8.01
C ASP A 66 -14.00 -23.17 7.83
N LEU A 67 -13.33 -22.35 8.65
CA LEU A 67 -11.88 -22.15 8.56
C LEU A 67 -11.08 -23.35 9.10
N ASP A 68 -11.58 -24.02 10.15
CA ASP A 68 -10.89 -25.17 10.72
C ASP A 68 -10.88 -26.32 9.72
N GLN A 69 -12.01 -26.54 9.06
CA GLN A 69 -12.11 -27.50 7.97
C GLN A 69 -11.19 -27.13 6.80
N LEU A 70 -11.13 -25.85 6.42
CA LEU A 70 -10.23 -25.40 5.37
C LEU A 70 -8.76 -25.72 5.69
N PHE A 71 -8.30 -25.33 6.88
CA PHE A 71 -6.90 -25.59 7.26
C PHE A 71 -6.57 -27.08 7.35
N ALA A 72 -7.51 -27.89 7.85
CA ALA A 72 -7.33 -29.35 7.99
C ALA A 72 -7.31 -30.08 6.65
N GLU A 73 -8.17 -29.69 5.70
CA GLU A 73 -8.35 -30.42 4.44
C GLU A 73 -7.56 -29.87 3.26
N ALA A 74 -7.52 -28.54 3.08
CA ALA A 74 -6.81 -27.91 1.98
C ALA A 74 -5.31 -27.77 2.23
N VAL A 75 -4.88 -27.76 3.50
CA VAL A 75 -3.48 -27.61 3.94
C VAL A 75 -2.75 -26.53 3.13
N PRO A 76 -3.20 -25.27 3.17
CA PRO A 76 -2.55 -24.19 2.44
C PRO A 76 -1.19 -23.83 3.06
N GLU A 77 -0.23 -23.42 2.25
CA GLU A 77 1.04 -22.86 2.72
C GLU A 77 0.89 -21.38 3.08
N ALA A 78 -0.05 -20.68 2.42
CA ALA A 78 -0.32 -19.28 2.64
C ALA A 78 -1.81 -18.97 2.53
N VAL A 79 -2.18 -17.85 3.15
CA VAL A 79 -3.54 -17.31 3.12
C VAL A 79 -3.49 -15.86 2.58
N MET A 80 -4.34 -15.56 1.60
CA MET A 80 -4.61 -14.19 1.16
C MET A 80 -6.02 -13.78 1.59
N ILE A 81 -6.13 -12.62 2.26
CA ILE A 81 -7.36 -12.17 2.91
C ILE A 81 -7.91 -10.95 2.19
N GLY A 82 -9.11 -11.08 1.62
CA GLY A 82 -9.86 -10.02 0.96
C GLY A 82 -11.23 -9.78 1.62
N VAL A 83 -11.31 -9.86 2.95
CA VAL A 83 -12.52 -9.64 3.74
C VAL A 83 -12.66 -8.16 4.06
N GLU A 84 -13.88 -7.64 4.00
CA GLU A 84 -14.23 -6.29 4.44
C GLU A 84 -14.99 -6.35 5.76
N GLY A 85 -14.97 -5.23 6.49
CA GLY A 85 -15.74 -5.05 7.72
C GLY A 85 -14.92 -5.10 9.00
N PHE A 86 -15.64 -4.90 10.10
CA PHE A 86 -15.09 -4.75 11.44
C PHE A 86 -15.81 -5.67 12.41
N ASP A 87 -15.10 -6.16 13.40
CA ASP A 87 -15.65 -6.77 14.60
C ASP A 87 -15.40 -5.78 15.75
N GLY A 88 -16.47 -5.08 16.17
CA GLY A 88 -16.33 -3.91 17.03
C GLY A 88 -15.54 -2.80 16.35
N ASP A 89 -14.44 -2.39 16.97
CA ASP A 89 -13.55 -1.34 16.47
C ASP A 89 -12.37 -1.87 15.64
N GLU A 90 -12.18 -3.17 15.57
CA GLU A 90 -11.05 -3.81 14.90
C GLU A 90 -11.43 -4.35 13.51
N PRO A 91 -10.64 -4.13 12.46
CA PRO A 91 -10.83 -4.82 11.18
C PRO A 91 -10.77 -6.36 11.35
N ARG A 92 -11.68 -7.07 10.67
CA ARG A 92 -11.72 -8.55 10.67
C ARG A 92 -10.41 -9.19 10.23
N ASN A 93 -9.62 -8.46 9.47
CA ASN A 93 -8.33 -8.89 8.95
C ASN A 93 -7.35 -9.30 10.07
N VAL A 94 -7.41 -8.67 11.26
CA VAL A 94 -6.56 -9.03 12.40
C VAL A 94 -6.80 -10.47 12.85
N ALA A 95 -8.05 -10.83 13.09
CA ALA A 95 -8.41 -12.17 13.55
C ALA A 95 -8.08 -13.24 12.51
N LEU A 96 -8.37 -12.96 11.23
CA LEU A 96 -8.09 -13.89 10.14
C LEU A 96 -6.60 -14.08 9.90
N MET A 97 -5.79 -13.02 9.98
CA MET A 97 -4.34 -13.13 9.88
C MET A 97 -3.75 -13.90 11.06
N ALA A 98 -4.23 -13.65 12.28
CA ALA A 98 -3.80 -14.40 13.47
C ALA A 98 -4.10 -15.90 13.30
N ARG A 99 -5.30 -16.26 12.88
CA ARG A 99 -5.69 -17.67 12.61
C ARG A 99 -4.80 -18.32 11.55
N ALA A 100 -4.47 -17.62 10.47
CA ALA A 100 -3.58 -18.13 9.43
C ALA A 100 -2.17 -18.39 9.97
N LEU A 101 -1.60 -17.47 10.74
CA LEU A 101 -0.28 -17.60 11.37
C LEU A 101 -0.24 -18.72 12.40
N GLU A 102 -1.29 -18.86 13.23
CA GLU A 102 -1.44 -19.95 14.19
C GLU A 102 -1.56 -21.33 13.50
N ALA A 103 -2.19 -21.38 12.34
CA ALA A 103 -2.25 -22.59 11.49
C ALA A 103 -0.94 -22.88 10.75
N GLY A 104 0.13 -22.07 10.97
CA GLY A 104 1.44 -22.26 10.34
C GLY A 104 1.49 -21.81 8.89
N CYS A 105 0.59 -20.92 8.44
CA CYS A 105 0.56 -20.38 7.09
C CYS A 105 1.25 -19.01 7.03
N HIS A 106 1.85 -18.68 5.88
CA HIS A 106 2.15 -17.29 5.53
C HIS A 106 0.84 -16.53 5.35
N ALA A 107 0.81 -15.22 5.62
CA ALA A 107 -0.44 -14.45 5.57
C ALA A 107 -0.27 -13.10 4.87
N TRP A 108 -1.18 -12.77 3.98
CA TRP A 108 -1.29 -11.46 3.36
C TRP A 108 -2.72 -10.94 3.47
N THR A 109 -2.87 -9.66 3.74
CA THR A 109 -4.19 -9.00 3.73
C THR A 109 -4.13 -7.64 3.04
N ASP A 110 -5.28 -7.15 2.58
CA ASP A 110 -5.40 -5.74 2.19
C ASP A 110 -5.50 -4.83 3.42
N LYS A 111 -5.36 -3.53 3.19
CA LYS A 111 -5.61 -2.48 4.20
C LYS A 111 -7.12 -2.25 4.41
N PRO A 112 -7.59 -1.81 5.57
CA PRO A 112 -6.83 -1.68 6.80
C PRO A 112 -6.54 -3.03 7.43
N LEU A 113 -5.30 -3.24 7.87
CA LEU A 113 -4.96 -4.45 8.60
C LEU A 113 -5.56 -4.43 10.01
N ALA A 114 -5.37 -3.34 10.74
CA ALA A 114 -5.71 -3.19 12.15
C ALA A 114 -6.10 -1.74 12.46
N ALA A 115 -6.70 -1.49 13.62
CA ALA A 115 -7.04 -0.16 14.12
C ALA A 115 -6.04 0.36 15.17
N SER A 116 -5.09 -0.45 15.61
CA SER A 116 -4.10 -0.06 16.62
C SER A 116 -2.72 -0.67 16.38
N VAL A 117 -1.69 0.05 16.84
CA VAL A 117 -0.30 -0.44 16.87
C VAL A 117 -0.21 -1.73 17.70
N ALA A 118 -0.91 -1.80 18.84
CA ALA A 118 -0.90 -2.98 19.70
C ALA A 118 -1.38 -4.25 18.99
N SER A 119 -2.41 -4.14 18.14
CA SER A 119 -2.92 -5.29 17.36
C SER A 119 -1.89 -5.77 16.35
N VAL A 120 -1.20 -4.86 15.65
CA VAL A 120 -0.15 -5.26 14.71
C VAL A 120 1.05 -5.89 15.41
N ARG A 121 1.44 -5.39 16.58
CA ARG A 121 2.53 -5.99 17.38
C ARG A 121 2.23 -7.42 17.80
N ARG A 122 0.96 -7.71 18.18
CA ARG A 122 0.53 -9.10 18.43
C ARG A 122 0.69 -9.98 17.19
N LEU A 123 0.36 -9.48 16.01
CA LEU A 123 0.56 -10.19 14.75
C LEU A 123 2.05 -10.39 14.42
N ILE A 124 2.90 -9.41 14.68
CA ILE A 124 4.37 -9.54 14.56
C ILE A 124 4.88 -10.67 15.44
N ALA A 125 4.50 -10.70 16.72
CA ALA A 125 4.89 -11.77 17.63
C ALA A 125 4.39 -13.15 17.21
N LEU A 126 3.20 -13.24 16.62
CA LEU A 126 2.67 -14.49 16.04
C LEU A 126 3.47 -14.91 14.81
N ARG A 127 3.72 -14.00 13.87
CA ARG A 127 4.51 -14.23 12.66
C ARG A 127 5.90 -14.77 13.00
N ASP A 128 6.58 -14.11 13.96
CA ASP A 128 7.95 -14.47 14.34
C ASP A 128 8.02 -15.85 15.01
N ARG A 129 7.06 -16.16 15.90
CA ARG A 129 6.96 -17.51 16.49
C ARG A 129 6.69 -18.59 15.45
N ALA A 130 5.85 -18.29 14.45
CA ALA A 130 5.53 -19.22 13.39
C ALA A 130 6.65 -19.36 12.34
N GLY A 131 7.63 -18.44 12.32
CA GLY A 131 8.67 -18.39 11.29
C GLY A 131 8.10 -18.15 9.88
N LYS A 132 7.06 -17.33 9.77
CA LYS A 132 6.32 -17.09 8.52
C LYS A 132 6.51 -15.69 7.99
N VAL A 133 6.10 -15.48 6.74
CA VAL A 133 6.00 -14.16 6.12
C VAL A 133 4.59 -13.64 6.34
N ALA A 134 4.46 -12.38 6.76
CA ALA A 134 3.19 -11.67 6.83
C ALA A 134 3.31 -10.31 6.11
N GLY A 135 2.28 -9.96 5.33
CA GLY A 135 2.28 -8.75 4.51
C GLY A 135 0.94 -8.03 4.48
N VAL A 136 1.01 -6.74 4.15
CA VAL A 136 -0.16 -5.85 4.00
C VAL A 136 -0.16 -5.20 2.63
N GLY A 137 -1.31 -5.20 1.98
CA GLY A 137 -1.54 -4.60 0.67
C GLY A 137 -1.55 -3.07 0.70
N ILE A 138 -0.46 -2.44 1.13
CA ILE A 138 -0.27 -0.99 1.05
C ILE A 138 0.08 -0.63 -0.39
N LYS A 139 -0.92 -0.69 -1.27
CA LYS A 139 -0.74 -0.65 -2.72
C LYS A 139 0.15 0.49 -3.24
N THR A 140 0.10 1.66 -2.60
CA THR A 140 0.89 2.84 -3.01
C THR A 140 2.40 2.64 -2.88
N MET A 141 2.84 1.77 -1.97
CA MET A 141 4.25 1.37 -1.89
C MET A 141 4.69 0.52 -3.09
N PHE A 142 3.74 -0.03 -3.84
CA PHE A 142 3.97 -0.91 -4.99
C PHE A 142 3.60 -0.25 -6.32
N TYR A 143 3.22 1.03 -6.34
CA TYR A 143 3.06 1.77 -7.59
C TYR A 143 4.40 1.81 -8.35
N PRO A 144 4.45 1.38 -9.62
CA PRO A 144 5.68 1.44 -10.41
C PRO A 144 6.28 2.85 -10.45
N ALA A 145 5.43 3.89 -10.57
CA ALA A 145 5.89 5.27 -10.55
C ALA A 145 6.53 5.69 -9.22
N HIS A 146 5.99 5.23 -8.06
CA HIS A 146 6.60 5.49 -6.76
C HIS A 146 7.90 4.69 -6.57
N GLY A 147 7.97 3.47 -7.11
CA GLY A 147 9.21 2.70 -7.15
C GLY A 147 10.30 3.44 -7.93
N LYS A 148 9.94 3.97 -9.11
CA LYS A 148 10.86 4.78 -9.93
C LYS A 148 11.25 6.09 -9.26
N MET A 149 10.30 6.78 -8.61
CA MET A 149 10.59 7.96 -7.80
C MET A 149 11.61 7.65 -6.70
N ARG A 150 11.44 6.52 -5.99
CA ARG A 150 12.40 6.08 -4.97
C ARG A 150 13.79 5.83 -5.53
N GLU A 151 13.91 5.17 -6.68
CA GLU A 151 15.20 4.98 -7.36
C GLU A 151 15.88 6.33 -7.63
N ILE A 152 15.14 7.31 -8.16
CA ILE A 152 15.65 8.65 -8.48
C ILE A 152 16.13 9.36 -7.22
N ILE A 153 15.33 9.42 -6.16
CA ILE A 153 15.68 10.17 -4.94
C ILE A 153 16.77 9.51 -4.10
N THR A 154 17.07 8.24 -4.35
CA THR A 154 18.18 7.51 -3.71
C THR A 154 19.45 7.56 -4.55
N ASP A 155 19.39 8.03 -5.79
CA ASP A 155 20.57 8.25 -6.62
C ASP A 155 21.36 9.46 -6.09
N PRO A 156 22.67 9.35 -5.87
CA PRO A 156 23.52 10.46 -5.43
C PRO A 156 23.42 11.70 -6.32
N ALA A 157 23.11 11.56 -7.60
CA ALA A 157 22.93 12.67 -8.54
C ALA A 157 21.72 13.54 -8.23
N PHE A 158 20.69 13.00 -7.53
CA PHE A 158 19.52 13.76 -7.07
C PHE A 158 19.89 14.69 -5.89
N GLY A 159 20.83 14.29 -5.08
CA GLY A 159 21.17 14.91 -3.82
C GLY A 159 20.20 14.54 -2.69
N PRO A 160 20.45 15.00 -1.45
CA PRO A 160 19.57 14.68 -0.33
C PRO A 160 18.18 15.29 -0.52
N PRO A 161 17.09 14.56 -0.24
CA PRO A 161 15.73 15.12 -0.21
C PRO A 161 15.60 16.21 0.85
N VAL A 162 15.19 17.42 0.43
CA VAL A 162 15.02 18.57 1.32
C VAL A 162 13.57 18.83 1.69
N SER A 163 12.64 18.58 0.76
CA SER A 163 11.21 18.71 1.04
C SER A 163 10.35 17.70 0.29
N PHE A 164 9.16 17.48 0.84
CA PHE A 164 8.16 16.54 0.35
C PHE A 164 6.79 17.20 0.34
N THR A 165 5.99 16.95 -0.68
CA THR A 165 4.60 17.34 -0.72
C THR A 165 3.77 16.21 -1.31
N THR A 166 2.65 15.89 -0.66
CA THR A 166 1.68 14.95 -1.24
C THR A 166 0.26 15.49 -1.11
N ARG A 167 -0.53 15.32 -2.17
CA ARG A 167 -1.97 15.57 -2.21
C ARG A 167 -2.69 14.25 -2.38
N TYR A 168 -3.65 13.99 -1.49
CA TYR A 168 -4.42 12.76 -1.50
C TYR A 168 -5.87 13.01 -0.99
N PRO A 169 -6.90 12.37 -1.60
CA PRO A 169 -8.30 12.52 -1.16
C PRO A 169 -8.56 11.77 0.16
N LEU A 170 -8.10 12.30 1.28
CA LEU A 170 -8.29 11.76 2.62
C LEU A 170 -9.20 12.69 3.45
N HIS A 171 -10.22 12.12 4.05
CA HIS A 171 -11.00 12.76 5.12
C HIS A 171 -10.23 12.68 6.44
N ILE A 172 -10.00 13.84 7.05
CA ILE A 172 -9.48 13.92 8.41
C ILE A 172 -10.65 14.18 9.36
N PRO A 173 -10.83 13.36 10.41
CA PRO A 173 -11.87 13.59 11.40
C PRO A 173 -11.76 14.98 12.02
N ALA A 174 -12.87 15.74 11.99
CA ALA A 174 -12.88 17.11 12.53
C ALA A 174 -12.95 17.15 14.07
N LYS A 175 -13.40 16.06 14.71
CA LYS A 175 -13.54 15.92 16.16
C LYS A 175 -12.47 15.00 16.73
N ALA A 176 -12.05 15.31 17.93
CA ALA A 176 -11.14 14.47 18.74
C ALA A 176 -11.90 13.29 19.38
N GLY A 177 -11.16 12.22 19.70
CA GLY A 177 -11.65 11.13 20.53
C GLY A 177 -12.80 10.33 19.91
N LEU A 178 -12.75 10.13 18.60
CA LEU A 178 -13.72 9.27 17.93
C LEU A 178 -13.51 7.81 18.32
N SER A 179 -14.61 7.10 18.58
CA SER A 179 -14.55 5.65 18.73
C SER A 179 -14.22 5.00 17.36
N GLY A 180 -13.63 3.81 17.38
CA GLY A 180 -13.38 3.05 16.15
C GLY A 180 -14.65 2.67 15.38
N SER A 181 -15.84 2.80 15.99
CA SER A 181 -17.12 2.61 15.33
C SER A 181 -17.61 3.86 14.56
N ASP A 182 -16.98 5.03 14.77
CA ASP A 182 -17.36 6.25 14.07
C ASP A 182 -17.04 6.14 12.56
N PRO A 183 -17.99 6.47 11.67
CA PRO A 183 -17.77 6.39 10.22
C PRO A 183 -16.61 7.25 9.72
N ALA A 184 -16.36 8.42 10.32
CA ALA A 184 -15.23 9.28 9.93
C ALA A 184 -13.88 8.68 10.34
N ALA A 185 -13.80 8.07 11.54
CA ALA A 185 -12.62 7.34 11.98
C ALA A 185 -12.33 6.14 11.09
N ARG A 186 -13.34 5.35 10.75
CA ARG A 186 -13.21 4.21 9.82
C ARG A 186 -12.82 4.64 8.42
N SER A 187 -13.39 5.73 7.92
CA SER A 187 -12.99 6.29 6.62
C SER A 187 -11.54 6.75 6.64
N CYS A 188 -11.11 7.45 7.68
CA CYS A 188 -9.72 7.84 7.86
C CYS A 188 -8.81 6.60 7.90
N LEU A 189 -9.13 5.61 8.77
CA LEU A 189 -8.39 4.36 8.87
C LEU A 189 -8.30 3.62 7.52
N GLY A 190 -9.38 3.63 6.73
CA GLY A 190 -9.41 2.98 5.43
C GLY A 190 -8.51 3.62 4.37
N HIS A 191 -8.20 4.91 4.47
CA HIS A 191 -7.54 5.66 3.39
C HIS A 191 -6.14 6.20 3.75
N LEU A 192 -5.83 6.41 5.03
CA LEU A 192 -4.54 6.99 5.45
C LEU A 192 -3.31 6.16 5.01
N TRP A 193 -3.50 4.85 4.80
CA TRP A 193 -2.45 3.93 4.33
C TRP A 193 -1.81 4.40 3.02
N HIS A 194 -2.55 5.15 2.20
CA HIS A 194 -2.07 5.58 0.90
C HIS A 194 -1.05 6.72 0.98
N PRO A 195 -1.39 7.92 1.50
CA PRO A 195 -0.43 9.01 1.58
C PRO A 195 0.72 8.72 2.54
N PHE A 196 0.44 8.09 3.68
CA PHE A 196 1.49 7.78 4.66
C PHE A 196 2.34 6.58 4.24
N GLY A 197 1.79 5.60 3.53
CA GLY A 197 2.56 4.54 2.90
C GLY A 197 3.51 5.06 1.82
N THR A 198 3.05 6.01 0.99
CA THR A 198 3.93 6.68 0.01
C THR A 198 5.05 7.43 0.70
N ALA A 199 4.75 8.22 1.72
CA ALA A 199 5.73 8.99 2.48
C ALA A 199 6.77 8.07 3.15
N LEU A 200 6.32 7.00 3.80
CA LEU A 200 7.17 5.99 4.44
C LEU A 200 8.10 5.30 3.42
N LEU A 201 7.57 4.92 2.25
CA LEU A 201 8.36 4.31 1.18
C LEU A 201 9.50 5.23 0.73
N LEU A 202 9.20 6.52 0.55
CA LEU A 202 10.13 7.48 -0.06
C LEU A 202 11.15 8.01 0.94
N LEU A 203 10.72 8.35 2.15
CA LEU A 203 11.50 9.16 3.10
C LEU A 203 11.64 8.52 4.49
N GLY A 204 11.05 7.36 4.70
CA GLY A 204 11.06 6.69 6.00
C GLY A 204 10.03 7.25 6.99
N PRO A 205 10.16 6.89 8.28
CA PRO A 205 9.18 7.22 9.32
C PRO A 205 9.10 8.73 9.62
N LEU A 206 7.91 9.17 10.05
CA LEU A 206 7.69 10.52 10.57
C LEU A 206 8.23 10.67 12.00
N ALA A 207 8.79 11.83 12.30
CA ALA A 207 9.16 12.24 13.65
C ALA A 207 8.08 13.10 14.30
N THR A 208 7.52 14.05 13.53
CA THR A 208 6.48 14.96 14.03
C THR A 208 5.42 15.20 12.97
N LEU A 209 4.21 15.52 13.44
CA LEU A 209 3.08 15.89 12.60
C LEU A 209 2.30 17.03 13.26
N SER A 210 1.85 18.02 12.47
CA SER A 210 0.92 19.06 12.89
C SER A 210 -0.20 19.16 11.87
N VAL A 211 -1.45 19.04 12.28
CA VAL A 211 -2.60 18.93 11.38
C VAL A 211 -3.58 20.07 11.61
N GLU A 212 -3.97 20.73 10.51
CA GLU A 212 -5.10 21.64 10.46
C GLU A 212 -6.13 21.14 9.46
N SER A 213 -7.38 21.08 9.87
CA SER A 213 -8.49 20.63 9.05
C SER A 213 -9.66 21.60 9.07
N GLY A 214 -10.34 21.74 7.94
CA GLY A 214 -11.60 22.48 7.84
C GLY A 214 -12.74 21.77 8.62
N PRO A 215 -13.83 22.50 8.89
CA PRO A 215 -14.91 22.01 9.76
C PRO A 215 -15.65 20.78 9.20
N SER A 216 -15.63 20.59 7.88
CA SER A 216 -16.26 19.42 7.23
C SER A 216 -15.34 18.19 7.15
N GLY A 217 -14.05 18.32 7.51
CA GLY A 217 -13.06 17.27 7.30
C GLY A 217 -12.73 16.96 5.83
N GLY A 218 -13.37 17.65 4.87
CA GLY A 218 -13.16 17.44 3.43
C GLY A 218 -11.91 18.12 2.88
N GLY A 219 -11.26 18.95 3.67
CA GLY A 219 -9.98 19.59 3.37
C GLY A 219 -9.13 19.73 4.61
N GLY A 220 -7.82 19.56 4.45
CA GLY A 220 -6.87 19.73 5.54
C GLY A 220 -5.44 19.78 5.04
N VAL A 221 -4.56 20.27 5.90
CA VAL A 221 -3.11 20.32 5.64
C VAL A 221 -2.39 19.81 6.88
N ALA A 222 -1.36 18.98 6.66
CA ALA A 222 -0.44 18.63 7.73
C ALA A 222 0.98 19.06 7.36
N LEU A 223 1.69 19.59 8.36
CA LEU A 223 3.14 19.77 8.33
C LEU A 223 3.77 18.55 9.01
N ALA A 224 4.81 18.03 8.41
CA ALA A 224 5.51 16.86 8.91
C ALA A 224 7.03 17.05 8.89
N ARG A 225 7.71 16.39 9.81
CA ARG A 225 9.16 16.19 9.77
C ARG A 225 9.41 14.68 9.78
N PHE A 226 10.23 14.23 8.85
CA PHE A 226 10.73 12.87 8.81
C PHE A 226 11.90 12.69 9.76
N ARG A 227 12.14 11.47 10.24
CA ARG A 227 13.29 11.19 11.14
C ARG A 227 14.63 11.48 10.46
N ALA A 228 14.72 11.31 9.15
CA ALA A 228 15.90 11.68 8.35
C ALA A 228 16.13 13.21 8.24
N GLY A 229 15.21 14.05 8.75
CA GLY A 229 15.35 15.50 8.77
C GLY A 229 14.57 16.23 7.67
N THR A 230 14.17 15.56 6.59
CA THR A 230 13.32 16.14 5.53
C THR A 230 12.03 16.68 6.12
N VAL A 231 11.57 17.84 5.63
CA VAL A 231 10.27 18.42 5.98
C VAL A 231 9.25 18.15 4.89
N GLY A 232 7.96 18.10 5.24
CA GLY A 232 6.94 17.83 4.24
C GLY A 232 5.58 18.38 4.57
N THR A 233 4.72 18.37 3.55
CA THR A 233 3.31 18.73 3.66
C THR A 233 2.43 17.64 3.08
N PHE A 234 1.31 17.40 3.75
CA PHE A 234 0.21 16.57 3.26
C PHE A 234 -0.98 17.48 3.02
N HIS A 235 -1.49 17.50 1.81
CA HIS A 235 -2.75 18.16 1.47
C HIS A 235 -3.85 17.11 1.36
N PHE A 236 -4.70 17.06 2.37
CA PHE A 236 -5.86 16.18 2.39
C PHE A 236 -7.01 16.84 1.63
N SER A 237 -7.40 16.26 0.51
CA SER A 237 -8.27 16.88 -0.49
C SER A 237 -9.54 16.05 -0.78
N ALA A 238 -10.18 15.49 0.26
CA ALA A 238 -11.39 14.69 0.10
C ALA A 238 -12.55 15.43 -0.54
N GLY A 239 -12.57 16.77 -0.47
CA GLY A 239 -13.56 17.62 -1.15
C GLY A 239 -13.37 17.79 -2.65
N GLN A 240 -12.30 17.21 -3.25
CA GLN A 240 -12.14 17.24 -4.71
C GLN A 240 -13.09 16.28 -5.43
N SER A 241 -13.12 16.34 -6.78
CA SER A 241 -13.95 15.45 -7.59
C SER A 241 -13.67 13.98 -7.29
N ALA A 242 -14.71 13.21 -6.98
CA ALA A 242 -14.60 11.77 -6.77
C ALA A 242 -14.40 10.99 -8.09
N MET A 243 -14.83 11.57 -9.22
CA MET A 243 -14.72 10.92 -10.54
C MET A 243 -13.36 11.12 -11.21
N SER A 244 -12.67 12.21 -10.88
CA SER A 244 -11.35 12.54 -11.42
C SER A 244 -10.48 13.21 -10.35
N PRO A 245 -10.09 12.44 -9.32
CA PRO A 245 -9.25 12.97 -8.25
C PRO A 245 -7.84 13.24 -8.79
N LEU A 246 -7.19 14.26 -8.23
CA LEU A 246 -5.77 14.49 -8.42
C LEU A 246 -5.01 13.99 -7.19
N GLU A 247 -4.28 12.91 -7.36
CA GLU A 247 -3.22 12.49 -6.45
C GLU A 247 -1.89 13.02 -6.98
N ARG A 248 -1.11 13.67 -6.14
CA ARG A 248 0.20 14.20 -6.55
C ARG A 248 1.20 14.08 -5.42
N THR A 249 2.37 13.56 -5.72
CA THR A 249 3.49 13.47 -4.79
C THR A 249 4.71 14.11 -5.43
N GLU A 250 5.42 14.95 -4.69
CA GLU A 250 6.64 15.62 -5.12
C GLU A 250 7.72 15.51 -4.05
N VAL A 251 8.93 15.20 -4.47
CA VAL A 251 10.14 15.28 -3.66
C VAL A 251 11.10 16.27 -4.31
N VAL A 252 11.58 17.22 -3.52
CA VAL A 252 12.59 18.22 -3.93
C VAL A 252 13.90 17.84 -3.27
N GLY A 253 14.96 17.78 -4.07
CA GLY A 253 16.35 17.62 -3.64
C GLY A 253 17.16 18.89 -3.88
N GLU A 254 18.48 18.81 -3.80
CA GLU A 254 19.37 19.95 -4.04
C GLU A 254 19.59 20.19 -5.54
N GLY A 255 18.72 20.98 -6.14
CA GLY A 255 18.76 21.38 -7.56
C GLY A 255 18.02 20.42 -8.50
N ALA A 256 17.30 19.46 -7.96
CA ALA A 256 16.44 18.53 -8.71
C ALA A 256 15.12 18.34 -8.00
N ASN A 257 14.07 17.98 -8.74
CA ASN A 257 12.82 17.54 -8.14
C ASN A 257 12.13 16.48 -9.01
N VAL A 258 11.35 15.63 -8.38
CA VAL A 258 10.59 14.59 -9.05
C VAL A 258 9.14 14.60 -8.59
N VAL A 259 8.22 14.48 -9.56
CA VAL A 259 6.78 14.55 -9.35
C VAL A 259 6.14 13.28 -9.88
N VAL A 260 5.19 12.70 -9.13
CA VAL A 260 4.30 11.65 -9.62
C VAL A 260 2.86 12.13 -9.52
N GLU A 261 2.09 11.99 -10.60
CA GLU A 261 0.67 12.31 -10.66
C GLU A 261 -0.14 11.06 -11.00
N ASN A 262 -1.22 10.85 -10.23
CA ASN A 262 -2.21 9.77 -10.38
C ASN A 262 -1.59 8.37 -10.53
N ALA A 263 -0.50 8.10 -9.81
CA ALA A 263 0.24 6.84 -9.84
C ALA A 263 0.83 6.46 -11.21
N MET A 264 0.73 7.32 -12.22
CA MET A 264 1.07 7.00 -13.61
C MET A 264 2.18 7.87 -14.16
N ARG A 265 1.99 9.19 -14.15
CA ARG A 265 2.94 10.12 -14.76
C ARG A 265 4.03 10.52 -13.77
N LEU A 266 5.29 10.23 -14.11
CA LEU A 266 6.44 10.72 -13.38
C LEU A 266 7.19 11.73 -14.25
N THR A 267 7.47 12.90 -13.67
CA THR A 267 8.35 13.90 -14.28
C THR A 267 9.55 14.14 -13.36
N TYR A 268 10.74 13.95 -13.89
CA TYR A 268 11.99 14.21 -13.18
C TYR A 268 12.68 15.43 -13.77
N TYR A 269 12.70 16.52 -13.01
CA TYR A 269 13.43 17.75 -13.31
C TYR A 269 14.85 17.58 -12.80
N ARG A 270 15.77 17.34 -13.73
CA ARG A 270 17.15 16.97 -13.43
C ARG A 270 17.96 18.20 -13.02
N LYS A 271 18.97 17.96 -12.19
CA LYS A 271 19.94 19.00 -11.81
C LYS A 271 20.69 19.48 -13.05
N ALA A 272 20.65 20.78 -13.27
CA ALA A 272 21.41 21.40 -14.34
C ALA A 272 22.76 21.94 -13.83
N SER A 273 23.80 21.81 -14.63
CA SER A 273 25.07 22.49 -14.38
C SER A 273 24.89 24.00 -14.65
N ILE A 274 25.24 24.81 -13.67
CA ILE A 274 25.26 26.27 -13.82
C ILE A 274 26.55 26.61 -14.50
N GLY A 275 26.49 27.29 -15.67
CA GLY A 275 27.67 27.77 -16.37
C GLY A 275 28.41 28.90 -15.59
N PRO A 276 29.61 29.27 -16.01
CA PRO A 276 30.50 30.18 -15.27
C PRO A 276 29.93 31.56 -14.99
N TYR A 277 28.85 31.96 -15.65
CA TYR A 277 28.18 33.25 -15.46
C TYR A 277 26.94 33.20 -14.57
N GLY A 278 26.72 32.08 -13.83
CA GLY A 278 25.58 31.95 -12.95
C GLY A 278 24.23 31.81 -13.66
N ARG A 279 24.23 31.60 -14.99
CA ARG A 279 23.03 31.40 -15.82
C ARG A 279 23.15 30.07 -16.56
N MET A 280 22.07 29.41 -16.78
CA MET A 280 22.03 28.31 -17.75
C MET A 280 22.34 28.90 -19.12
N ALA A 281 23.35 28.36 -19.76
CA ALA A 281 23.99 28.99 -20.95
C ALA A 281 23.16 28.84 -22.22
N SER A 282 21.96 28.28 -22.20
CA SER A 282 21.29 27.95 -23.45
C SER A 282 19.76 28.02 -23.33
N TYR A 283 19.13 28.60 -24.33
CA TYR A 283 17.72 28.42 -24.66
C TYR A 283 17.44 27.02 -25.22
N LEU A 284 18.47 26.26 -25.51
CA LEU A 284 18.37 24.85 -25.95
C LEU A 284 18.63 23.98 -24.73
N VAL A 285 17.61 23.31 -24.30
CA VAL A 285 17.70 22.23 -23.28
C VAL A 285 18.40 21.06 -23.94
N ASP A 286 19.60 20.71 -23.45
CA ASP A 286 20.27 19.51 -23.91
C ASP A 286 19.65 18.24 -23.33
N GLU A 287 20.02 17.07 -23.86
CA GLU A 287 19.50 15.79 -23.41
C GLU A 287 19.81 15.50 -21.93
N GLN A 288 20.82 16.14 -21.35
CA GLN A 288 21.23 15.91 -19.95
C GLN A 288 20.44 16.76 -18.96
N THR A 289 19.92 17.91 -19.38
CA THR A 289 19.21 18.85 -18.50
C THR A 289 17.70 18.89 -18.73
N ALA A 290 17.22 18.37 -19.87
CA ALA A 290 15.80 18.25 -20.14
C ALA A 290 15.07 17.42 -19.06
N PRO A 291 13.85 17.79 -18.67
CA PRO A 291 13.03 16.93 -17.81
C PRO A 291 12.82 15.55 -18.46
N LEU A 292 12.89 14.51 -17.65
CA LEU A 292 12.52 13.15 -18.07
C LEU A 292 11.06 12.90 -17.71
N LEU A 293 10.28 12.51 -18.70
CA LEU A 293 8.91 12.04 -18.51
C LEU A 293 8.92 10.52 -18.60
N TRP A 294 8.39 9.90 -17.55
CA TRP A 294 8.09 8.46 -17.54
C TRP A 294 6.58 8.29 -17.36
N GLU A 295 5.96 7.61 -18.32
CA GLU A 295 4.52 7.34 -18.32
C GLU A 295 4.30 5.97 -18.96
N PRO A 296 3.54 5.05 -18.34
CA PRO A 296 3.26 3.76 -18.97
C PRO A 296 2.47 3.97 -20.24
N GLU A 297 2.84 3.24 -21.28
CA GLU A 297 2.08 3.25 -22.53
C GLU A 297 0.69 2.65 -22.31
N MET A 298 -0.33 3.38 -22.71
CA MET A 298 -1.74 3.02 -22.60
C MET A 298 -2.30 2.73 -24.00
N SER A 299 -1.83 1.66 -24.64
CA SER A 299 -2.42 1.22 -25.92
C SER A 299 -3.74 0.47 -25.69
N LEU A 300 -4.68 0.61 -26.63
CA LEU A 300 -6.01 0.00 -26.53
C LEU A 300 -5.97 -1.53 -26.35
N GLY A 301 -5.01 -2.21 -26.95
CA GLY A 301 -4.84 -3.66 -26.81
C GLY A 301 -4.25 -4.13 -25.48
N GLN A 302 -3.73 -3.21 -24.64
CA GLN A 302 -3.04 -3.53 -23.41
C GLN A 302 -3.75 -3.04 -22.14
N LEU A 303 -4.95 -2.49 -22.28
CA LEU A 303 -5.73 -1.95 -21.15
C LEU A 303 -6.27 -3.01 -20.19
N TYR A 304 -6.33 -4.27 -20.63
CA TYR A 304 -6.83 -5.36 -19.78
C TYR A 304 -5.89 -5.58 -18.60
N ASN A 305 -6.44 -5.41 -17.39
CA ASN A 305 -5.75 -5.60 -16.12
C ASN A 305 -4.51 -4.70 -15.87
N SER A 306 -4.12 -3.81 -16.78
CA SER A 306 -2.99 -2.89 -16.58
C SER A 306 -3.18 -2.04 -15.32
N ASN A 307 -4.41 -1.66 -15.01
CA ASN A 307 -4.77 -0.92 -13.81
C ASN A 307 -4.32 -1.64 -12.50
N ASN A 308 -4.45 -2.95 -12.42
CA ASN A 308 -4.05 -3.74 -11.25
C ASN A 308 -2.53 -3.72 -11.04
N PHE A 309 -1.74 -3.66 -12.13
CA PHE A 309 -0.29 -3.53 -12.06
C PHE A 309 0.13 -2.10 -11.69
N ILE A 310 -0.45 -1.10 -12.36
CA ILE A 310 -0.15 0.33 -12.13
C ILE A 310 -0.56 0.75 -10.71
N GLN A 311 -1.70 0.27 -10.22
CA GLN A 311 -2.18 0.54 -8.87
C GLN A 311 -1.58 -0.37 -7.79
N GLY A 312 -0.56 -1.14 -8.11
CA GLY A 312 0.25 -1.87 -7.14
C GLY A 312 -0.38 -3.12 -6.54
N TYR A 313 -1.59 -3.54 -6.94
CA TYR A 313 -2.23 -4.74 -6.38
C TYR A 313 -1.46 -6.01 -6.76
N ALA A 314 -1.25 -6.24 -8.07
CA ALA A 314 -0.50 -7.39 -8.54
C ALA A 314 0.95 -7.41 -8.02
N PRO A 315 1.73 -6.30 -8.09
CA PRO A 315 3.07 -6.27 -7.52
C PRO A 315 3.14 -6.55 -6.02
N SER A 316 2.17 -6.07 -5.23
CA SER A 316 2.11 -6.33 -3.78
C SER A 316 1.91 -7.81 -3.46
N MET A 317 0.90 -8.43 -4.09
CA MET A 317 0.60 -9.84 -3.91
C MET A 317 1.75 -10.73 -4.41
N ARG A 318 2.38 -10.35 -5.51
CA ARG A 318 3.54 -11.06 -6.08
C ARG A 318 4.74 -11.02 -5.14
N ALA A 319 5.09 -9.84 -4.61
CA ALA A 319 6.19 -9.69 -3.66
C ALA A 319 5.99 -10.57 -2.40
N PHE A 320 4.75 -10.65 -1.89
CA PHE A 320 4.42 -11.55 -0.80
C PHE A 320 4.59 -13.03 -1.19
N ALA A 321 4.06 -13.45 -2.35
CA ALA A 321 4.15 -14.84 -2.79
C ALA A 321 5.61 -15.28 -3.02
N GLU A 322 6.43 -14.43 -3.63
CA GLU A 322 7.85 -14.67 -3.84
C GLU A 322 8.61 -14.78 -2.51
N ALA A 323 8.32 -13.91 -1.53
CA ALA A 323 8.91 -13.99 -0.21
C ALA A 323 8.49 -15.27 0.54
N ALA A 324 7.23 -15.68 0.44
CA ALA A 324 6.72 -16.90 1.05
C ALA A 324 7.32 -18.18 0.43
N LEU A 325 7.70 -18.14 -0.84
CA LEU A 325 8.42 -19.20 -1.54
C LEU A 325 9.92 -19.28 -1.20
N GLY A 326 10.43 -18.41 -0.31
CA GLY A 326 11.82 -18.37 0.07
C GLY A 326 12.71 -17.56 -0.89
N GLY A 327 12.09 -16.71 -1.74
CA GLY A 327 12.78 -15.74 -2.59
C GLY A 327 13.30 -14.53 -1.81
N SER A 328 13.26 -13.36 -2.45
CA SER A 328 13.66 -12.11 -1.79
C SER A 328 12.75 -11.79 -0.60
N PRO A 329 13.28 -11.33 0.54
CA PRO A 329 12.45 -10.99 1.69
C PRO A 329 11.49 -9.85 1.36
N LEU A 330 10.30 -9.87 1.97
CA LEU A 330 9.32 -8.80 1.83
C LEU A 330 9.88 -7.51 2.45
N ARG A 331 10.08 -6.48 1.61
CA ARG A 331 10.72 -5.21 2.00
C ARG A 331 9.76 -4.03 2.07
N ARG A 332 8.51 -4.22 1.64
CA ARG A 332 7.45 -3.19 1.57
C ARG A 332 6.12 -3.85 1.87
N GLY A 333 5.20 -3.11 2.50
CA GLY A 333 3.93 -3.67 2.96
C GLY A 333 4.15 -4.71 4.05
N THR A 334 5.12 -4.50 4.91
CA THR A 334 5.42 -5.34 6.08
C THR A 334 4.50 -4.99 7.25
N LEU A 335 4.47 -5.81 8.28
CA LEU A 335 3.77 -5.46 9.52
C LEU A 335 4.44 -4.27 10.23
N GLU A 336 5.75 -4.11 10.09
CA GLU A 336 6.49 -2.96 10.59
C GLU A 336 6.08 -1.66 9.89
N ASP A 337 5.89 -1.68 8.57
CA ASP A 337 5.31 -0.54 7.84
C ASP A 337 3.91 -0.20 8.36
N ALA A 338 3.10 -1.21 8.67
CA ALA A 338 1.78 -1.02 9.26
C ALA A 338 1.85 -0.35 10.64
N VAL A 339 2.82 -0.70 11.47
CA VAL A 339 3.06 -0.05 12.76
C VAL A 339 3.32 1.45 12.57
N GLU A 340 4.23 1.83 11.68
CA GLU A 340 4.56 3.24 11.45
C GLU A 340 3.36 4.04 10.93
N ILE A 341 2.53 3.46 10.08
CA ILE A 341 1.31 4.11 9.57
C ILE A 341 0.26 4.23 10.68
N LEU A 342 0.08 3.22 11.51
CA LEU A 342 -0.90 3.25 12.60
C LEU A 342 -0.52 4.19 13.75
N LYS A 343 0.76 4.42 14.00
CA LYS A 343 1.20 5.50 14.91
C LYS A 343 0.64 6.85 14.48
N VAL A 344 0.61 7.12 13.19
CA VAL A 344 0.00 8.34 12.64
C VAL A 344 -1.51 8.32 12.82
N TYR A 345 -2.16 7.19 12.58
CA TYR A 345 -3.60 7.05 12.79
C TYR A 345 -4.00 7.31 14.24
N GLU A 346 -3.28 6.77 15.21
CA GLU A 346 -3.55 6.98 16.63
C GLU A 346 -3.46 8.46 17.00
N VAL A 347 -2.48 9.20 16.45
CA VAL A 347 -2.39 10.67 16.62
C VAL A 347 -3.59 11.39 16.00
N LEU A 348 -3.95 11.04 14.76
CA LEU A 348 -5.06 11.67 14.04
C LEU A 348 -6.42 11.38 14.71
N SER A 349 -6.64 10.16 15.19
CA SER A 349 -7.90 9.74 15.83
C SER A 349 -8.11 10.40 17.21
N GLN A 350 -7.03 10.73 17.91
CA GLN A 350 -7.09 11.49 19.16
C GLN A 350 -7.43 12.97 18.91
N GLY A 351 -7.49 13.42 17.65
CA GLY A 351 -7.80 14.79 17.28
C GLY A 351 -6.78 15.79 17.78
N MET A 352 -5.55 15.37 17.92
CA MET A 352 -4.45 16.24 18.31
C MET A 352 -4.24 17.33 17.26
N ARG A 353 -4.39 18.57 17.70
CA ARG A 353 -4.07 19.76 16.91
C ARG A 353 -2.75 20.33 17.40
N GLY A 354 -2.00 20.98 16.49
CA GLY A 354 -0.67 21.47 16.79
C GLY A 354 0.41 20.41 16.54
N LEU A 355 1.62 20.70 16.99
CA LEU A 355 2.78 19.83 16.75
C LEU A 355 2.75 18.62 17.70
N VAL A 356 2.69 17.43 17.14
CA VAL A 356 2.72 16.16 17.87
C VAL A 356 3.94 15.36 17.45
N THR A 357 4.62 14.77 18.43
CA THR A 357 5.71 13.82 18.21
C THR A 357 5.14 12.43 17.93
N ILE A 358 5.59 11.81 16.86
CA ILE A 358 5.28 10.42 16.54
C ILE A 358 6.26 9.52 17.33
N PRO A 359 5.78 8.59 18.16
CA PRO A 359 6.63 7.75 18.98
C PRO A 359 7.67 6.97 18.16
N GLU A 360 8.92 6.92 18.65
CA GLU A 360 9.96 6.15 17.96
C GLU A 360 9.85 4.65 18.25
N HIS A 361 9.67 4.31 19.51
CA HIS A 361 9.55 2.93 19.98
C HIS A 361 8.60 2.86 21.19
N ASP A 362 7.91 1.74 21.26
CA ASP A 362 7.57 0.99 22.48
C ASP A 362 7.56 -0.49 22.17
#